data_100c0be4000b96d95d19fb6a30abf322
#
_entry.id   100c0be4000b96d95d19fb6a30abf322
#
_cell.length_a   1.000
_cell.length_b   1.000
_cell.length_c   1.000
_cell.angle_alpha   90.00
_cell.angle_beta   90.00
_cell.angle_gamma   90.00
#
_symmetry.space_group_name_H-M   'P 1'
#
loop_
_entity.id
_entity.type
_entity.pdbx_description
1 polymer ?
#
loop_
_entity_poly.entity_id
_entity_poly.type
_entity_poly.pdbx_seq_one_letter_code
_entity_poly.pdbx_strand_id
1 'polypeptide(L)'
;MSSRARHSIAAVLTLALALAGCSGGSGSPAGDETRAPAVRGEAAPTAGSPFWVDPQSDAARQVEQWQSQGRTEDAKVLKRISERPVADWPAGDDPVPDIRRAVKGAAGKRTVVLVAYNIPHRDCGLYSAGGARDGQAYLDWINSFADAIGDARALVILEPDAVSHLVDGCTPAEYQGERNQLLSEAVDRLKRQPGTKVYLDAGNPAWIKEPSKIAEPLRTAGVARADGFSLNVSNFQTDEAVKAFGTQLSGLLDGAHFTVDTSRNGEGPLSGEGDESWCNPPGRSLGTPPTAETGDALVDAFLWIKRPGDSDGPCRGGPSAGTWWPDYALGLARRAGA
;
A
#
# COMPACT_ATOMS: atom_id res chain seq x y z
N MET A 1 -15.45 47.46 -36.94
CA MET A 1 -14.93 48.79 -36.64
C MET A 1 -13.88 48.61 -35.59
N SER A 2 -12.61 48.60 -36.01
CA SER A 2 -11.59 49.66 -35.88
C SER A 2 -11.17 49.84 -34.40
N SER A 3 -9.94 49.81 -33.93
CA SER A 3 -8.64 50.05 -34.56
C SER A 3 -7.52 49.75 -33.53
N ARG A 4 -6.52 49.09 -33.94
CA ARG A 4 -5.07 49.21 -33.74
C ARG A 4 -4.57 50.31 -32.78
N ALA A 5 -3.53 49.95 -31.96
CA ALA A 5 -2.23 50.68 -32.05
C ALA A 5 -1.13 49.87 -31.29
N ARG A 6 -0.05 49.67 -32.02
CA ARG A 6 1.30 49.18 -31.58
C ARG A 6 2.06 50.37 -31.01
N HIS A 7 3.03 50.13 -30.09
CA HIS A 7 4.31 50.87 -30.05
C HIS A 7 5.42 49.99 -29.39
N SER A 8 6.44 49.77 -30.14
CA SER A 8 7.80 49.28 -29.75
C SER A 8 8.69 50.47 -29.39
N ILE A 9 9.81 50.25 -28.73
CA ILE A 9 11.13 50.95 -28.75
C ILE A 9 11.85 50.48 -27.48
N ALA A 10 12.90 49.67 -27.57
CA ALA A 10 14.33 49.79 -27.93
C ALA A 10 15.25 50.18 -26.75
N ALA A 11 16.06 49.27 -26.41
CA ALA A 11 17.48 49.16 -26.07
C ALA A 11 18.23 50.38 -25.52
N VAL A 12 19.04 50.15 -24.47
CA VAL A 12 20.42 50.69 -24.37
C VAL A 12 21.30 49.75 -23.54
N LEU A 13 22.41 49.40 -24.15
CA LEU A 13 23.60 48.71 -23.63
C LEU A 13 24.49 49.71 -22.87
N THR A 14 25.09 49.33 -21.75
CA THR A 14 26.36 49.91 -21.32
C THR A 14 27.24 48.87 -20.61
N LEU A 15 28.42 48.76 -21.17
CA LEU A 15 29.59 47.99 -20.79
C LEU A 15 30.50 48.85 -19.90
N ALA A 16 31.05 48.33 -18.83
CA ALA A 16 32.23 48.88 -18.18
C ALA A 16 33.11 47.78 -17.57
N LEU A 17 34.33 47.70 -18.08
CA LEU A 17 35.48 46.96 -17.53
C LEU A 17 36.17 47.78 -16.44
N ALA A 18 36.82 47.11 -15.48
CA ALA A 18 38.23 47.30 -15.03
C ALA A 18 38.47 46.57 -13.71
N LEU A 19 39.37 45.64 -13.65
CA LEU A 19 40.78 45.56 -13.29
C LEU A 19 41.08 45.25 -11.80
N ALA A 20 41.60 44.07 -11.64
CA ALA A 20 42.77 43.55 -10.90
C ALA A 20 43.09 44.05 -9.49
N GLY A 21 43.28 43.08 -8.61
CA GLY A 21 43.97 43.19 -7.32
C GLY A 21 44.27 41.84 -6.71
N CYS A 22 45.51 41.33 -6.88
CA CYS A 22 46.02 40.14 -6.20
C CYS A 22 46.37 40.45 -4.74
N SER A 23 45.97 39.60 -3.79
CA SER A 23 46.84 39.31 -2.64
C SER A 23 46.50 37.93 -2.08
N GLY A 24 47.52 37.12 -1.79
CA GLY A 24 47.44 35.72 -1.45
C GLY A 24 46.99 35.49 0.02
N GLY A 25 46.37 34.34 0.20
CA GLY A 25 46.06 33.79 1.50
C GLY A 25 45.89 32.29 1.35
N SER A 26 46.81 31.52 1.91
CA SER A 26 46.79 30.09 1.94
C SER A 26 45.60 29.59 2.79
N GLY A 27 44.66 28.90 2.17
CA GLY A 27 43.60 28.16 2.86
C GLY A 27 43.40 26.82 2.16
N SER A 28 43.58 25.74 2.92
CA SER A 28 43.40 24.37 2.46
C SER A 28 42.01 24.15 1.89
N PRO A 29 41.87 23.33 0.85
CA PRO A 29 40.56 23.01 0.30
C PRO A 29 39.79 22.07 1.27
N ALA A 30 38.65 22.54 1.75
CA ALA A 30 37.61 21.67 2.29
C ALA A 30 37.09 20.77 1.16
N GLY A 31 37.23 19.47 1.34
CA GLY A 31 36.73 18.49 0.40
C GLY A 31 35.23 18.60 0.22
N ASP A 32 34.82 18.84 -0.99
CA ASP A 32 33.45 18.64 -1.45
C ASP A 32 33.19 17.12 -1.45
N GLU A 33 32.63 16.59 -0.36
CA GLU A 33 32.10 15.24 -0.33
C GLU A 33 30.84 15.21 -1.19
N THR A 34 31.02 15.01 -2.50
CA THR A 34 29.97 14.51 -3.36
C THR A 34 29.50 13.17 -2.79
N ARG A 35 28.44 13.21 -2.00
CA ARG A 35 27.72 12.05 -1.50
C ARG A 35 27.25 11.25 -2.72
N ALA A 36 27.96 10.17 -3.01
CA ALA A 36 27.54 9.20 -4.01
C ALA A 36 26.10 8.74 -3.69
N PRO A 37 25.22 8.60 -4.69
CA PRO A 37 23.90 8.04 -4.45
C PRO A 37 24.08 6.67 -3.81
N ALA A 38 23.39 6.46 -2.69
CA ALA A 38 23.38 5.16 -2.01
C ALA A 38 22.92 4.12 -3.04
N VAL A 39 23.80 3.25 -3.45
CA VAL A 39 23.47 2.05 -4.24
C VAL A 39 22.56 1.24 -3.34
N ARG A 40 21.25 1.26 -3.59
CA ARG A 40 20.30 0.32 -2.98
C ARG A 40 20.71 -1.05 -3.47
N GLY A 41 21.34 -1.83 -2.58
CA GLY A 41 21.79 -3.17 -2.86
C GLY A 41 20.61 -4.00 -3.38
N GLU A 42 20.89 -4.81 -4.38
CA GLU A 42 19.96 -5.84 -4.88
C GLU A 42 19.48 -6.66 -3.67
N ALA A 43 18.19 -6.56 -3.33
CA ALA A 43 17.66 -7.24 -2.15
C ALA A 43 17.80 -8.74 -2.35
N ALA A 44 18.58 -9.37 -1.48
CA ALA A 44 18.77 -10.83 -1.47
C ALA A 44 17.41 -11.56 -1.40
N PRO A 45 17.31 -12.76 -2.00
CA PRO A 45 16.10 -13.58 -1.88
C PRO A 45 15.69 -13.75 -0.42
N THR A 46 14.40 -13.82 -0.15
CA THR A 46 13.74 -13.83 1.16
C THR A 46 14.08 -14.99 2.10
N ALA A 47 15.33 -15.45 2.14
CA ALA A 47 15.82 -16.44 3.07
C ALA A 47 15.79 -15.95 4.52
N GLY A 48 14.62 -15.57 5.02
CA GLY A 48 14.42 -15.00 6.37
C GLY A 48 13.06 -14.37 6.58
N SER A 49 12.31 -14.04 5.52
CA SER A 49 10.97 -13.47 5.68
C SER A 49 10.05 -14.45 6.43
N PRO A 50 9.32 -14.00 7.47
CA PRO A 50 8.36 -14.85 8.17
C PRO A 50 7.11 -15.13 7.33
N PHE A 51 6.92 -14.40 6.23
CA PHE A 51 5.70 -14.45 5.42
C PHE A 51 5.80 -15.50 4.30
N TRP A 52 4.65 -16.05 3.94
CA TRP A 52 4.54 -17.02 2.85
C TRP A 52 4.55 -16.35 1.48
N VAL A 53 5.25 -16.96 0.53
CA VAL A 53 5.27 -16.57 -0.88
C VAL A 53 4.44 -17.57 -1.67
N ASP A 54 3.43 -17.09 -2.41
CA ASP A 54 2.60 -17.94 -3.25
C ASP A 54 3.31 -18.28 -4.57
N PRO A 55 3.71 -19.56 -4.78
CA PRO A 55 4.34 -19.97 -6.02
C PRO A 55 3.36 -20.00 -7.22
N GLN A 56 2.08 -19.79 -6.96
CA GLN A 56 1.02 -19.75 -7.97
C GLN A 56 0.40 -18.34 -8.10
N SER A 57 1.06 -17.31 -7.61
CA SER A 57 0.61 -15.92 -7.79
C SER A 57 0.55 -15.54 -9.29
N ASP A 58 -0.22 -14.51 -9.63
CA ASP A 58 -0.28 -13.98 -10.99
C ASP A 58 1.11 -13.62 -11.51
N ALA A 59 1.94 -13.02 -10.67
CA ALA A 59 3.32 -12.71 -11.00
C ALA A 59 4.14 -13.97 -11.30
N ALA A 60 3.98 -15.05 -10.53
CA ALA A 60 4.70 -16.29 -10.75
C ALA A 60 4.28 -16.95 -12.07
N ARG A 61 2.97 -17.04 -12.34
CA ARG A 61 2.46 -17.54 -13.63
C ARG A 61 2.93 -16.70 -14.81
N GLN A 62 2.98 -15.39 -14.66
CA GLN A 62 3.47 -14.47 -15.69
C GLN A 62 4.97 -14.67 -15.97
N VAL A 63 5.78 -14.93 -14.94
CA VAL A 63 7.20 -15.27 -15.11
C VAL A 63 7.36 -16.52 -15.95
N GLU A 64 6.62 -17.60 -15.64
CA GLU A 64 6.66 -18.85 -16.41
C GLU A 64 6.22 -18.62 -17.87
N GLN A 65 5.15 -17.87 -18.07
CA GLN A 65 4.65 -17.53 -19.40
C GLN A 65 5.69 -16.75 -20.21
N TRP A 66 6.32 -15.74 -19.64
CA TRP A 66 7.33 -14.95 -20.36
C TRP A 66 8.60 -15.73 -20.64
N GLN A 67 9.00 -16.63 -19.75
CA GLN A 67 10.12 -17.55 -20.00
C GLN A 67 9.82 -18.46 -21.20
N SER A 68 8.62 -19.03 -21.28
CA SER A 68 8.21 -19.87 -22.42
C SER A 68 8.13 -19.12 -23.74
N GLN A 69 7.89 -17.80 -23.68
CA GLN A 69 7.85 -16.91 -24.85
C GLN A 69 9.21 -16.32 -25.24
N GLY A 70 10.28 -16.65 -24.51
CA GLY A 70 11.62 -16.09 -24.75
C GLY A 70 11.83 -14.67 -24.20
N ARG A 71 10.88 -14.11 -23.43
CA ARG A 71 10.99 -12.80 -22.76
C ARG A 71 11.77 -12.95 -21.44
N THR A 72 12.99 -13.45 -21.52
CA THR A 72 13.78 -13.84 -20.33
C THR A 72 14.16 -12.67 -19.43
N GLU A 73 14.47 -11.52 -20.02
CA GLU A 73 14.81 -10.32 -19.22
C GLU A 73 13.60 -9.76 -18.48
N ASP A 74 12.43 -9.72 -19.12
CA ASP A 74 11.19 -9.29 -18.46
C ASP A 74 10.80 -10.26 -17.33
N ALA A 75 10.91 -11.56 -17.59
CA ALA A 75 10.69 -12.58 -16.57
C ALA A 75 11.65 -12.44 -15.38
N LYS A 76 12.94 -12.17 -15.64
CA LYS A 76 13.94 -11.92 -14.58
C LYS A 76 13.57 -10.70 -13.72
N VAL A 77 13.16 -9.61 -14.34
CA VAL A 77 12.72 -8.41 -13.62
C VAL A 77 11.48 -8.68 -12.79
N LEU A 78 10.48 -9.40 -13.34
CA LEU A 78 9.22 -9.68 -12.67
C LEU A 78 9.39 -10.60 -11.44
N LYS A 79 10.47 -11.35 -11.34
CA LYS A 79 10.84 -12.11 -10.14
C LYS A 79 10.99 -11.25 -8.90
N ARG A 80 11.23 -9.96 -9.04
CA ARG A 80 11.21 -8.99 -7.94
C ARG A 80 9.84 -8.93 -7.24
N ILE A 81 8.77 -9.35 -7.93
CA ILE A 81 7.42 -9.48 -7.37
C ILE A 81 7.15 -10.94 -7.02
N SER A 82 7.31 -11.87 -7.96
CA SER A 82 6.89 -13.26 -7.78
C SER A 82 7.62 -14.03 -6.69
N GLU A 83 8.82 -13.59 -6.32
CA GLU A 83 9.63 -14.21 -5.27
C GLU A 83 9.46 -13.50 -3.91
N ARG A 84 8.45 -12.64 -3.75
CA ARG A 84 8.16 -11.91 -2.51
C ARG A 84 6.79 -12.29 -1.96
N PRO A 85 6.62 -12.21 -0.63
CA PRO A 85 5.30 -12.34 -0.02
C PRO A 85 4.37 -11.23 -0.49
N VAL A 86 3.17 -11.58 -0.91
CA VAL A 86 2.10 -10.64 -1.27
C VAL A 86 0.83 -11.11 -0.59
N ALA A 87 -0.01 -10.19 -0.15
CA ALA A 87 -1.26 -10.58 0.50
C ALA A 87 -2.23 -11.25 -0.48
N ASP A 88 -2.89 -12.30 -0.01
CA ASP A 88 -4.04 -12.88 -0.71
C ASP A 88 -5.31 -12.07 -0.37
N TRP A 89 -6.12 -11.84 -1.40
CA TRP A 89 -7.43 -11.18 -1.30
C TRP A 89 -8.51 -12.20 -1.68
N PRO A 90 -8.98 -13.04 -0.73
CA PRO A 90 -10.06 -13.98 -1.00
C PRO A 90 -11.29 -13.22 -1.49
N ALA A 91 -11.82 -13.58 -2.63
CA ALA A 91 -12.88 -12.86 -3.32
C ALA A 91 -14.17 -13.67 -3.41
N GLY A 92 -15.30 -12.96 -3.69
CA GLY A 92 -16.61 -13.59 -3.85
C GLY A 92 -17.25 -14.02 -2.54
N ASP A 93 -18.30 -14.85 -2.69
CA ASP A 93 -19.13 -15.26 -1.56
C ASP A 93 -18.51 -16.39 -0.72
N ASP A 94 -17.48 -17.07 -1.25
CA ASP A 94 -16.80 -18.17 -0.54
C ASP A 94 -15.27 -17.90 -0.48
N PRO A 95 -14.74 -17.44 0.67
CA PRO A 95 -13.33 -17.17 0.85
C PRO A 95 -12.49 -18.44 1.13
N VAL A 96 -13.15 -19.56 1.43
CA VAL A 96 -12.51 -20.76 1.98
C VAL A 96 -11.47 -21.40 1.06
N PRO A 97 -11.69 -21.56 -0.26
CA PRO A 97 -10.72 -22.19 -1.15
C PRO A 97 -9.37 -21.47 -1.18
N ASP A 98 -9.40 -20.14 -1.30
CA ASP A 98 -8.18 -19.32 -1.37
C ASP A 98 -7.40 -19.35 -0.06
N ILE A 99 -8.10 -19.20 1.08
CA ILE A 99 -7.47 -19.24 2.40
C ILE A 99 -6.84 -20.61 2.66
N ARG A 100 -7.56 -21.69 2.39
CA ARG A 100 -7.02 -23.06 2.58
C ARG A 100 -5.83 -23.35 1.69
N ARG A 101 -5.82 -22.83 0.46
CA ARG A 101 -4.67 -22.92 -0.45
C ARG A 101 -3.45 -22.23 0.17
N ALA A 102 -3.59 -20.98 0.66
CA ALA A 102 -2.52 -20.23 1.29
C ALA A 102 -2.01 -20.90 2.58
N VAL A 103 -2.92 -21.30 3.47
CA VAL A 103 -2.58 -21.98 4.74
C VAL A 103 -1.85 -23.30 4.48
N LYS A 104 -2.34 -24.10 3.52
CA LYS A 104 -1.68 -25.34 3.11
C LYS A 104 -0.28 -25.07 2.53
N GLY A 105 -0.13 -24.05 1.69
CA GLY A 105 1.14 -23.65 1.09
C GLY A 105 2.15 -23.18 2.12
N ALA A 106 1.72 -22.43 3.12
CA ALA A 106 2.57 -21.98 4.22
C ALA A 106 3.05 -23.13 5.16
N ALA A 107 2.37 -24.27 5.12
CA ALA A 107 2.73 -25.51 5.85
C ALA A 107 3.01 -25.30 7.35
N GLY A 108 2.33 -24.36 8.00
CA GLY A 108 2.50 -23.99 9.41
C GLY A 108 3.86 -23.34 9.76
N LYS A 109 4.73 -23.12 8.77
CA LYS A 109 6.07 -22.55 8.97
C LYS A 109 6.15 -21.05 8.71
N ARG A 110 5.27 -20.54 7.86
CA ARG A 110 5.20 -19.14 7.44
C ARG A 110 3.88 -18.54 7.84
N THR A 111 3.84 -17.23 7.99
CA THR A 111 2.62 -16.46 8.23
C THR A 111 1.99 -16.12 6.89
N VAL A 112 0.72 -16.48 6.69
CA VAL A 112 -0.05 -16.00 5.53
C VAL A 112 -0.52 -14.58 5.79
N VAL A 113 -0.47 -13.73 4.76
CA VAL A 113 -1.03 -12.39 4.81
C VAL A 113 -2.32 -12.40 4.00
N LEU A 114 -3.43 -12.06 4.65
CA LEU A 114 -4.76 -12.13 4.06
C LEU A 114 -5.44 -10.77 4.20
N VAL A 115 -6.28 -10.41 3.24
CA VAL A 115 -7.14 -9.23 3.31
C VAL A 115 -8.59 -9.69 3.36
N ALA A 116 -9.30 -9.33 4.42
CA ALA A 116 -10.75 -9.46 4.48
C ALA A 116 -11.34 -8.17 3.90
N TYR A 117 -12.01 -8.27 2.74
CA TYR A 117 -12.56 -7.12 2.02
C TYR A 117 -13.93 -7.46 1.46
N ASN A 118 -14.93 -7.53 2.33
CA ASN A 118 -16.29 -7.93 1.95
C ASN A 118 -17.40 -7.21 2.75
N ILE A 119 -17.08 -6.10 3.44
CA ILE A 119 -18.08 -5.35 4.19
C ILE A 119 -19.20 -4.81 3.26
N PRO A 120 -20.48 -4.81 3.68
CA PRO A 120 -21.55 -4.24 2.88
C PRO A 120 -21.28 -2.78 2.47
N HIS A 121 -21.67 -2.41 1.25
CA HIS A 121 -21.47 -1.06 0.70
C HIS A 121 -19.99 -0.62 0.69
N ARG A 122 -19.05 -1.57 0.45
CA ARG A 122 -17.63 -1.25 0.37
C ARG A 122 -17.35 -0.31 -0.80
N ASP A 123 -16.23 0.43 -0.71
CA ASP A 123 -15.70 1.32 -1.75
C ASP A 123 -16.70 2.40 -2.22
N CYS A 124 -17.76 2.62 -1.46
CA CYS A 124 -18.76 3.67 -1.71
C CYS A 124 -19.30 3.74 -3.16
N GLY A 125 -19.34 2.61 -3.84
CA GLY A 125 -19.80 2.55 -5.21
C GLY A 125 -18.74 2.86 -6.26
N LEU A 126 -17.46 2.98 -5.88
CA LEU A 126 -16.35 3.21 -6.80
C LEU A 126 -15.92 1.91 -7.52
N TYR A 127 -14.63 1.82 -7.92
CA TYR A 127 -14.13 0.74 -8.79
C TYR A 127 -14.12 -0.64 -8.16
N SER A 128 -14.10 -0.73 -6.82
CA SER A 128 -14.16 -1.98 -6.05
C SER A 128 -15.49 -2.15 -5.30
N ALA A 129 -16.54 -1.47 -5.76
CA ALA A 129 -17.87 -1.54 -5.17
C ALA A 129 -18.37 -2.98 -5.02
N GLY A 130 -19.19 -3.23 -4.00
CA GLY A 130 -19.75 -4.54 -3.69
C GLY A 130 -19.78 -4.83 -2.20
N GLY A 131 -19.25 -5.99 -1.83
CA GLY A 131 -19.33 -6.52 -0.48
C GLY A 131 -20.47 -7.50 -0.31
N ALA A 132 -20.62 -8.03 0.90
CA ALA A 132 -21.75 -8.89 1.27
C ALA A 132 -23.07 -8.14 1.08
N ARG A 133 -24.13 -8.87 0.76
CA ARG A 133 -25.46 -8.27 0.49
C ARG A 133 -26.09 -7.58 1.70
N ASP A 134 -25.71 -8.02 2.91
CA ASP A 134 -26.19 -7.50 4.20
C ASP A 134 -25.23 -7.86 5.34
N GLY A 135 -25.46 -7.33 6.54
CA GLY A 135 -24.60 -7.57 7.70
C GLY A 135 -24.53 -9.03 8.12
N GLN A 136 -25.65 -9.78 8.02
CA GLN A 136 -25.64 -11.21 8.39
C GLN A 136 -24.78 -12.02 7.40
N ALA A 137 -24.91 -11.77 6.11
CA ALA A 137 -24.10 -12.43 5.11
C ALA A 137 -22.59 -12.11 5.28
N TYR A 138 -22.28 -10.89 5.70
CA TYR A 138 -20.91 -10.53 6.06
C TYR A 138 -20.37 -11.32 7.25
N LEU A 139 -21.15 -11.43 8.33
CA LEU A 139 -20.73 -12.21 9.51
C LEU A 139 -20.58 -13.70 9.20
N ASP A 140 -21.44 -14.27 8.37
CA ASP A 140 -21.32 -15.66 7.91
C ASP A 140 -20.04 -15.84 7.08
N TRP A 141 -19.73 -14.86 6.23
CA TRP A 141 -18.49 -14.84 5.44
C TRP A 141 -17.24 -14.72 6.34
N ILE A 142 -17.24 -13.83 7.33
CA ILE A 142 -16.14 -13.68 8.32
C ILE A 142 -15.99 -14.96 9.15
N ASN A 143 -17.07 -15.63 9.51
CA ASN A 143 -17.00 -16.92 10.19
C ASN A 143 -16.29 -17.97 9.32
N SER A 144 -16.68 -18.09 8.06
CA SER A 144 -16.06 -19.00 7.09
C SER A 144 -14.58 -18.66 6.85
N PHE A 145 -14.26 -17.36 6.77
CA PHE A 145 -12.89 -16.85 6.63
C PHE A 145 -12.01 -17.28 7.82
N ALA A 146 -12.49 -17.04 9.05
CA ALA A 146 -11.77 -17.40 10.26
C ALA A 146 -11.62 -18.93 10.44
N ASP A 147 -12.67 -19.71 10.15
CA ASP A 147 -12.63 -21.17 10.22
C ASP A 147 -11.65 -21.76 9.19
N ALA A 148 -11.52 -21.12 8.02
CA ALA A 148 -10.56 -21.56 7.01
C ALA A 148 -9.09 -21.30 7.41
N ILE A 149 -8.83 -20.28 8.23
CA ILE A 149 -7.50 -20.02 8.83
C ILE A 149 -7.20 -21.11 9.89
N GLY A 150 -8.16 -21.43 10.74
CA GLY A 150 -7.96 -22.38 11.85
C GLY A 150 -6.82 -21.93 12.78
N ASP A 151 -5.90 -22.84 13.08
CA ASP A 151 -4.75 -22.58 13.97
C ASP A 151 -3.51 -22.07 13.23
N ALA A 152 -3.63 -21.78 11.93
CA ALA A 152 -2.49 -21.31 11.14
C ALA A 152 -2.02 -19.91 11.59
N ARG A 153 -0.74 -19.63 11.38
CA ARG A 153 -0.23 -18.27 11.56
C ARG A 153 -0.72 -17.40 10.42
N ALA A 154 -1.54 -16.39 10.74
CA ALA A 154 -2.09 -15.45 9.78
C ALA A 154 -1.94 -14.01 10.28
N LEU A 155 -1.79 -13.08 9.33
CA LEU A 155 -1.93 -11.66 9.53
C LEU A 155 -3.07 -11.22 8.62
N VAL A 156 -4.13 -10.69 9.23
CA VAL A 156 -5.34 -10.26 8.51
C VAL A 156 -5.41 -8.75 8.52
N ILE A 157 -5.45 -8.17 7.33
CA ILE A 157 -5.82 -6.76 7.11
C ILE A 157 -7.34 -6.73 6.99
N LEU A 158 -7.98 -6.03 7.90
CA LEU A 158 -9.44 -6.03 8.01
C LEU A 158 -10.03 -4.80 7.35
N GLU A 159 -10.80 -5.03 6.32
CA GLU A 159 -11.69 -4.14 5.60
C GLU A 159 -11.01 -2.82 5.19
N PRO A 160 -10.09 -2.86 4.21
CA PRO A 160 -9.55 -1.65 3.60
C PRO A 160 -10.65 -0.62 3.32
N ASP A 161 -10.34 0.65 3.60
CA ASP A 161 -11.19 1.82 3.42
C ASP A 161 -12.39 1.95 4.38
N ALA A 162 -12.85 0.88 5.03
CA ALA A 162 -14.12 0.83 5.73
C ALA A 162 -14.24 1.89 6.84
N VAL A 163 -13.18 2.09 7.64
CA VAL A 163 -13.16 3.10 8.71
C VAL A 163 -12.93 4.50 8.13
N SER A 164 -12.08 4.62 7.11
CA SER A 164 -11.80 5.90 6.45
C SER A 164 -13.06 6.48 5.80
N HIS A 165 -13.92 5.65 5.22
CA HIS A 165 -15.21 6.06 4.65
C HIS A 165 -16.27 6.48 5.69
N LEU A 166 -16.08 6.16 6.97
CA LEU A 166 -16.87 6.76 8.05
C LEU A 166 -16.44 8.20 8.31
N VAL A 167 -15.14 8.49 8.13
CA VAL A 167 -14.54 9.80 8.41
C VAL A 167 -14.77 10.80 7.28
N ASP A 168 -14.66 10.38 6.03
CA ASP A 168 -14.84 11.24 4.86
C ASP A 168 -16.33 11.48 4.49
N GLY A 169 -17.24 10.76 5.18
CA GLY A 169 -18.69 10.89 4.99
C GLY A 169 -19.22 10.14 3.78
N CYS A 170 -18.41 9.30 3.14
CA CYS A 170 -18.82 8.47 2.02
C CYS A 170 -19.83 7.39 2.45
N THR A 171 -19.68 6.82 3.66
CA THR A 171 -20.67 5.89 4.23
C THR A 171 -21.94 6.67 4.66
N PRO A 172 -23.11 6.41 4.04
CA PRO A 172 -24.35 7.04 4.46
C PRO A 172 -24.64 6.85 5.95
N ALA A 173 -25.25 7.86 6.57
CA ALA A 173 -25.46 7.91 8.02
C ALA A 173 -26.24 6.68 8.55
N GLU A 174 -27.19 6.15 7.77
CA GLU A 174 -27.98 4.98 8.11
C GLU A 174 -27.16 3.69 8.21
N TYR A 175 -26.01 3.59 7.55
CA TYR A 175 -25.12 2.40 7.57
C TYR A 175 -23.93 2.51 8.53
N GLN A 176 -23.66 3.71 9.08
CA GLN A 176 -22.46 3.92 9.92
C GLN A 176 -22.49 3.08 11.21
N GLY A 177 -23.65 3.00 11.85
CA GLY A 177 -23.83 2.18 13.06
C GLY A 177 -23.60 0.70 12.80
N GLU A 178 -24.22 0.15 11.74
CA GLU A 178 -24.04 -1.24 11.32
C GLU A 178 -22.58 -1.51 10.95
N ARG A 179 -21.94 -0.65 10.16
CA ARG A 179 -20.54 -0.81 9.76
C ARG A 179 -19.60 -0.92 10.97
N ASN A 180 -19.76 -0.04 11.95
CA ASN A 180 -18.98 -0.10 13.19
C ASN A 180 -19.19 -1.42 13.95
N GLN A 181 -20.45 -1.86 14.07
CA GLN A 181 -20.78 -3.13 14.71
C GLN A 181 -20.15 -4.32 13.98
N LEU A 182 -20.28 -4.39 12.66
CA LEU A 182 -19.73 -5.46 11.83
C LEU A 182 -18.21 -5.56 11.93
N LEU A 183 -17.50 -4.41 11.90
CA LEU A 183 -16.05 -4.37 12.08
C LEU A 183 -15.66 -4.89 13.48
N SER A 184 -16.35 -4.44 14.52
CA SER A 184 -16.12 -4.87 15.90
C SER A 184 -16.33 -6.38 16.07
N GLU A 185 -17.39 -6.94 15.51
CA GLU A 185 -17.68 -8.38 15.55
C GLU A 185 -16.68 -9.19 14.72
N ALA A 186 -16.23 -8.66 13.59
CA ALA A 186 -15.19 -9.29 12.76
C ALA A 186 -13.85 -9.37 13.51
N VAL A 187 -13.44 -8.31 14.21
CA VAL A 187 -12.27 -8.34 15.11
C VAL A 187 -12.43 -9.45 16.13
N ASP A 188 -13.55 -9.47 16.87
CA ASP A 188 -13.79 -10.47 17.92
C ASP A 188 -13.78 -11.89 17.36
N ARG A 189 -14.34 -12.10 16.18
CA ARG A 189 -14.35 -13.41 15.53
C ARG A 189 -12.96 -13.88 15.12
N LEU A 190 -12.20 -13.03 14.45
CA LEU A 190 -10.86 -13.35 13.98
C LEU A 190 -9.88 -13.56 15.15
N LYS A 191 -10.01 -12.79 16.23
CA LYS A 191 -9.17 -12.91 17.42
C LYS A 191 -9.41 -14.18 18.25
N ARG A 192 -10.45 -14.96 17.95
CA ARG A 192 -10.60 -16.32 18.52
C ARG A 192 -9.60 -17.33 17.94
N GLN A 193 -9.00 -17.02 16.80
CA GLN A 193 -7.98 -17.86 16.18
C GLN A 193 -6.61 -17.56 16.82
N PRO A 194 -5.96 -18.55 17.48
CA PRO A 194 -4.80 -18.30 18.35
C PRO A 194 -3.56 -17.83 17.59
N GLY A 195 -3.46 -18.19 16.30
CA GLY A 195 -2.34 -17.81 15.43
C GLY A 195 -2.58 -16.54 14.60
N THR A 196 -3.74 -15.87 14.78
CA THR A 196 -4.14 -14.75 13.91
C THR A 196 -3.86 -13.40 14.55
N LYS A 197 -3.15 -12.55 13.82
CA LYS A 197 -3.03 -11.11 14.07
C LYS A 197 -4.01 -10.34 13.18
N VAL A 198 -4.65 -9.32 13.71
CA VAL A 198 -5.67 -8.51 13.02
C VAL A 198 -5.29 -7.04 13.05
N TYR A 199 -5.30 -6.39 11.89
CA TYR A 199 -5.04 -4.97 11.72
C TYR A 199 -6.20 -4.32 10.95
N LEU A 200 -6.91 -3.40 11.61
CA LEU A 200 -7.97 -2.61 10.98
C LEU A 200 -7.37 -1.59 10.02
N ASP A 201 -7.90 -1.45 8.81
CA ASP A 201 -7.40 -0.40 7.92
C ASP A 201 -7.74 0.99 8.44
N ALA A 202 -6.77 1.89 8.38
CA ALA A 202 -6.85 3.27 8.85
C ALA A 202 -6.49 4.30 7.75
N GLY A 203 -6.54 3.87 6.48
CA GLY A 203 -6.30 4.73 5.33
C GLY A 203 -4.85 5.20 5.20
N ASN A 204 -4.65 6.47 4.90
CA ASN A 204 -3.34 7.04 4.67
C ASN A 204 -3.33 8.57 4.94
N PRO A 205 -2.13 9.19 5.13
CA PRO A 205 -2.01 10.61 5.50
C PRO A 205 -2.48 11.61 4.46
N ALA A 206 -2.61 11.22 3.18
CA ALA A 206 -3.14 12.11 2.16
C ALA A 206 -4.66 12.16 2.16
N TRP A 207 -5.29 11.05 2.56
CA TRP A 207 -6.75 10.93 2.67
C TRP A 207 -7.25 11.45 4.02
N ILE A 208 -6.75 10.86 5.10
CA ILE A 208 -7.10 11.26 6.47
C ILE A 208 -5.97 12.17 7.00
N LYS A 209 -6.06 13.45 6.70
CA LYS A 209 -4.98 14.41 7.02
C LYS A 209 -4.71 14.57 8.52
N GLU A 210 -5.72 14.35 9.35
CA GLU A 210 -5.65 14.53 10.81
C GLU A 210 -5.91 13.19 11.51
N PRO A 211 -4.90 12.56 12.15
CA PRO A 211 -5.06 11.28 12.85
C PRO A 211 -6.18 11.28 13.91
N SER A 212 -6.44 12.42 14.54
CA SER A 212 -7.49 12.57 15.55
C SER A 212 -8.90 12.29 15.01
N LYS A 213 -9.14 12.49 13.71
CA LYS A 213 -10.45 12.25 13.10
C LYS A 213 -10.79 10.77 12.96
N ILE A 214 -9.77 9.89 12.81
CA ILE A 214 -9.99 8.46 12.63
C ILE A 214 -9.81 7.66 13.93
N ALA A 215 -9.21 8.27 14.97
CA ALA A 215 -8.93 7.57 16.22
C ALA A 215 -10.20 7.03 16.90
N GLU A 216 -11.26 7.84 17.04
CA GLU A 216 -12.51 7.39 17.67
C GLU A 216 -13.29 6.37 16.80
N PRO A 217 -13.43 6.55 15.48
CA PRO A 217 -13.94 5.49 14.60
C PRO A 217 -13.19 4.15 14.75
N LEU A 218 -11.87 4.15 14.83
CA LEU A 218 -11.09 2.92 15.06
C LEU A 218 -11.36 2.30 16.44
N ARG A 219 -11.51 3.09 17.50
CA ARG A 219 -11.89 2.58 18.81
C ARG A 219 -13.25 1.90 18.75
N THR A 220 -14.23 2.54 18.12
CA THR A 220 -15.58 2.01 17.95
C THR A 220 -15.57 0.71 17.14
N ALA A 221 -14.72 0.64 16.10
CA ALA A 221 -14.51 -0.57 15.31
C ALA A 221 -13.73 -1.68 16.04
N GLY A 222 -13.20 -1.42 17.24
CA GLY A 222 -12.60 -2.43 18.08
C GLY A 222 -11.08 -2.56 17.99
N VAL A 223 -10.36 -1.53 17.57
CA VAL A 223 -8.88 -1.57 17.43
C VAL A 223 -8.17 -1.98 18.72
N ALA A 224 -8.71 -1.66 19.89
CA ALA A 224 -8.13 -2.04 21.18
C ALA A 224 -8.13 -3.57 21.43
N ARG A 225 -8.93 -4.34 20.68
CA ARG A 225 -8.98 -5.81 20.74
C ARG A 225 -8.25 -6.48 19.59
N ALA A 226 -7.94 -5.71 18.54
CA ALA A 226 -7.08 -6.12 17.44
C ALA A 226 -5.60 -6.08 17.85
N ASP A 227 -4.70 -6.44 16.95
CA ASP A 227 -3.25 -6.29 17.15
C ASP A 227 -2.78 -4.89 16.74
N GLY A 228 -3.65 -4.10 16.10
CA GLY A 228 -3.39 -2.75 15.72
C GLY A 228 -4.16 -2.30 14.48
N PHE A 229 -3.53 -1.44 13.68
CA PHE A 229 -4.12 -0.92 12.45
C PHE A 229 -3.15 -1.03 11.26
N SER A 230 -3.67 -0.96 10.04
CA SER A 230 -2.87 -0.92 8.81
C SER A 230 -2.98 0.43 8.12
N LEU A 231 -1.92 0.83 7.43
CA LEU A 231 -1.84 2.11 6.73
C LEU A 231 -1.39 1.94 5.29
N ASN A 232 -1.80 2.87 4.45
CA ASN A 232 -1.33 3.00 3.07
C ASN A 232 -1.79 1.87 2.13
N VAL A 233 -2.81 1.09 2.54
CA VAL A 233 -3.33 0.00 1.72
C VAL A 233 -3.72 0.52 0.34
N SER A 234 -3.18 -0.13 -0.70
CA SER A 234 -3.39 0.25 -2.10
C SER A 234 -2.98 1.68 -2.48
N ASN A 235 -2.12 2.34 -1.67
CA ASN A 235 -1.71 3.72 -1.88
C ASN A 235 -0.18 3.86 -2.09
N PHE A 236 0.29 5.09 -2.25
CA PHE A 236 1.66 5.40 -2.69
C PHE A 236 2.38 6.35 -1.74
N GLN A 237 1.84 6.64 -0.55
CA GLN A 237 2.48 7.56 0.38
C GLN A 237 3.82 7.00 0.85
N THR A 238 4.81 7.87 1.01
CA THR A 238 6.17 7.46 1.41
C THR A 238 6.20 6.82 2.80
N ASP A 239 7.12 5.91 3.04
CA ASP A 239 7.31 5.26 4.34
C ASP A 239 7.46 6.31 5.46
N GLU A 240 8.15 7.42 5.20
CA GLU A 240 8.34 8.51 6.16
C GLU A 240 6.99 9.17 6.53
N ALA A 241 6.19 9.55 5.54
CA ALA A 241 4.90 10.20 5.76
C ALA A 241 3.91 9.26 6.48
N VAL A 242 3.88 7.98 6.07
CA VAL A 242 3.00 6.97 6.67
C VAL A 242 3.40 6.68 8.12
N LYS A 243 4.69 6.54 8.41
CA LYS A 243 5.19 6.32 9.76
C LYS A 243 4.95 7.51 10.67
N ALA A 244 5.14 8.73 10.18
CA ALA A 244 4.84 9.94 10.96
C ALA A 244 3.35 10.02 11.34
N PHE A 245 2.45 9.71 10.40
CA PHE A 245 1.00 9.62 10.64
C PHE A 245 0.68 8.49 11.62
N GLY A 246 1.23 7.29 11.39
CA GLY A 246 1.00 6.10 12.22
C GLY A 246 1.45 6.30 13.67
N THR A 247 2.60 6.95 13.89
CA THR A 247 3.11 7.27 15.24
C THR A 247 2.15 8.21 15.98
N GLN A 248 1.63 9.24 15.30
CA GLN A 248 0.65 10.15 15.91
C GLN A 248 -0.66 9.40 16.23
N LEU A 249 -1.15 8.57 15.30
CA LEU A 249 -2.36 7.79 15.50
C LEU A 249 -2.19 6.76 16.62
N SER A 250 -1.04 6.06 16.68
CA SER A 250 -0.67 5.15 17.77
C SER A 250 -0.74 5.83 19.15
N GLY A 251 -0.19 7.05 19.25
CA GLY A 251 -0.26 7.86 20.49
C GLY A 251 -1.70 8.20 20.91
N LEU A 252 -2.62 8.33 19.95
CA LEU A 252 -4.05 8.53 20.23
C LEU A 252 -4.78 7.22 20.56
N LEU A 253 -4.19 6.07 20.22
CA LEU A 253 -4.76 4.72 20.39
C LEU A 253 -3.98 3.89 21.43
N ASP A 254 -3.54 4.54 22.51
CA ASP A 254 -2.90 3.90 23.66
C ASP A 254 -1.64 3.07 23.30
N GLY A 255 -0.92 3.48 22.25
CA GLY A 255 0.28 2.81 21.78
C GLY A 255 0.00 1.63 20.83
N ALA A 256 -1.16 1.58 20.19
CA ALA A 256 -1.49 0.53 19.22
C ALA A 256 -0.43 0.47 18.11
N HIS A 257 0.04 -0.74 17.80
CA HIS A 257 0.99 -0.98 16.72
C HIS A 257 0.34 -0.89 15.34
N PHE A 258 1.17 -0.85 14.28
CA PHE A 258 0.62 -0.81 12.93
C PHE A 258 1.49 -1.52 11.90
N THR A 259 0.87 -1.84 10.77
CA THR A 259 1.55 -2.32 9.56
C THR A 259 1.43 -1.30 8.44
N VAL A 260 2.34 -1.34 7.47
CA VAL A 260 2.37 -0.41 6.35
C VAL A 260 2.38 -1.18 5.04
N ASP A 261 1.48 -0.80 4.11
CA ASP A 261 1.57 -1.26 2.73
C ASP A 261 2.66 -0.50 1.98
N THR A 262 3.72 -1.21 1.64
CA THR A 262 4.87 -0.70 0.89
C THR A 262 4.95 -1.23 -0.54
N SER A 263 3.88 -1.83 -1.03
CA SER A 263 3.85 -2.55 -2.30
C SER A 263 4.24 -1.70 -3.52
N ARG A 264 3.85 -0.40 -3.52
CA ARG A 264 3.97 0.47 -4.69
C ARG A 264 4.49 1.88 -4.40
N ASN A 265 5.02 2.12 -3.22
CA ASN A 265 5.32 3.45 -2.72
C ASN A 265 6.78 3.89 -2.86
N GLY A 266 7.61 3.12 -3.58
CA GLY A 266 9.05 3.41 -3.68
C GLY A 266 9.41 4.77 -4.29
N GLU A 267 8.54 5.33 -5.15
CA GLU A 267 8.69 6.69 -5.72
C GLU A 267 7.74 7.71 -5.06
N GLY A 268 7.05 7.31 -4.00
CA GLY A 268 6.04 8.16 -3.36
C GLY A 268 4.81 8.40 -4.25
N PRO A 269 3.88 9.29 -3.83
CA PRO A 269 2.67 9.58 -4.57
C PRO A 269 2.93 10.41 -5.84
N LEU A 270 2.02 10.29 -6.81
CA LEU A 270 2.05 11.16 -7.98
C LEU A 270 1.60 12.57 -7.57
N SER A 271 2.40 13.58 -7.88
CA SER A 271 2.09 14.97 -7.58
C SER A 271 1.39 15.66 -8.74
N GLY A 272 0.48 16.59 -8.42
CA GLY A 272 -0.11 17.52 -9.41
C GLY A 272 -1.30 17.01 -10.23
N GLU A 273 -1.82 15.82 -9.94
CA GLU A 273 -2.92 15.21 -10.71
C GLU A 273 -4.18 14.94 -9.87
N GLY A 274 -4.83 15.97 -9.33
CA GLY A 274 -6.20 15.90 -8.79
C GLY A 274 -6.56 14.65 -7.95
N ASP A 275 -7.87 14.41 -7.81
CA ASP A 275 -8.43 13.39 -6.91
C ASP A 275 -8.16 11.93 -7.34
N GLU A 276 -7.79 11.67 -8.59
CA GLU A 276 -7.48 10.32 -9.11
C GLU A 276 -5.97 10.01 -9.14
N SER A 277 -5.15 10.77 -8.43
CA SER A 277 -3.70 10.52 -8.35
C SER A 277 -3.31 9.14 -7.81
N TRP A 278 -4.22 8.50 -7.07
CA TRP A 278 -4.08 7.16 -6.51
C TRP A 278 -4.35 6.03 -7.51
N CYS A 279 -5.09 6.29 -8.57
CA CYS A 279 -5.55 5.26 -9.49
C CYS A 279 -4.54 4.99 -10.60
N ASN A 280 -3.89 3.85 -10.59
CA ASN A 280 -2.88 3.39 -11.57
C ASN A 280 -1.84 4.48 -11.95
N PRO A 281 -1.26 5.24 -11.02
CA PRO A 281 -0.34 6.31 -11.38
C PRO A 281 0.89 5.78 -12.13
N PRO A 282 1.30 6.43 -13.21
CA PRO A 282 2.49 6.05 -13.95
C PRO A 282 3.76 6.36 -13.17
N GLY A 283 4.87 5.73 -13.52
CA GLY A 283 6.17 6.05 -12.96
C GLY A 283 6.39 5.61 -11.51
N ARG A 284 5.48 4.85 -10.90
CA ARG A 284 5.68 4.33 -9.52
C ARG A 284 6.58 3.11 -9.52
N SER A 285 7.16 2.80 -8.36
CA SER A 285 8.01 1.63 -8.14
C SER A 285 7.55 0.81 -6.95
N LEU A 286 8.05 -0.43 -6.88
CA LEU A 286 7.95 -1.21 -5.65
C LEU A 286 8.66 -0.47 -4.51
N GLY A 287 8.09 -0.51 -3.33
CA GLY A 287 8.69 0.02 -2.11
C GLY A 287 9.48 -1.03 -1.33
N THR A 288 9.63 -0.79 -0.04
CA THR A 288 10.35 -1.68 0.88
C THR A 288 9.81 -3.11 0.79
N PRO A 289 10.65 -4.13 0.55
CA PRO A 289 10.20 -5.52 0.52
C PRO A 289 9.55 -5.97 1.83
N PRO A 290 8.60 -6.92 1.79
CA PRO A 290 7.91 -7.40 2.98
C PRO A 290 8.86 -7.95 4.05
N THR A 291 8.75 -7.39 5.26
CA THR A 291 9.58 -7.76 6.41
C THR A 291 8.89 -7.46 7.73
N ALA A 292 9.19 -8.25 8.76
CA ALA A 292 8.87 -7.94 10.15
C ALA A 292 10.05 -7.26 10.89
N GLU A 293 11.19 -7.11 10.22
CA GLU A 293 12.36 -6.40 10.74
C GLU A 293 12.31 -4.95 10.25
N THR A 294 11.45 -4.13 10.86
CA THR A 294 11.17 -2.77 10.41
C THR A 294 12.13 -1.72 10.97
N GLY A 295 12.81 -2.04 12.07
CA GLY A 295 13.64 -1.10 12.81
C GLY A 295 12.86 -0.02 13.57
N ASP A 296 11.52 -0.16 13.67
CA ASP A 296 10.63 0.77 14.34
C ASP A 296 9.74 0.00 15.32
N ALA A 297 9.74 0.40 16.58
CA ALA A 297 9.05 -0.34 17.64
C ALA A 297 7.52 -0.36 17.50
N LEU A 298 6.93 0.58 16.79
CA LEU A 298 5.49 0.66 16.56
C LEU A 298 5.06 0.00 15.25
N VAL A 299 6.00 -0.26 14.33
CA VAL A 299 5.71 -0.85 13.02
C VAL A 299 5.99 -2.36 13.08
N ASP A 300 4.93 -3.16 13.13
CA ASP A 300 5.05 -4.62 13.21
C ASP A 300 5.54 -5.26 11.91
N ALA A 301 5.19 -4.67 10.77
CA ALA A 301 5.65 -5.14 9.46
C ALA A 301 5.51 -4.08 8.37
N PHE A 302 6.44 -4.10 7.41
CA PHE A 302 6.22 -3.64 6.04
C PHE A 302 5.68 -4.82 5.24
N LEU A 303 4.61 -4.58 4.50
CA LEU A 303 3.90 -5.62 3.74
C LEU A 303 3.62 -5.14 2.31
N TRP A 304 3.46 -6.09 1.41
CA TRP A 304 2.83 -5.81 0.12
C TRP A 304 1.38 -6.27 0.21
N ILE A 305 0.53 -5.38 0.73
CA ILE A 305 -0.89 -5.65 0.93
C ILE A 305 -1.62 -5.59 -0.41
N LYS A 306 -1.52 -4.46 -1.13
CA LYS A 306 -1.92 -4.45 -2.55
C LYS A 306 -1.00 -5.37 -3.34
N ARG A 307 -1.55 -6.18 -4.21
CA ARG A 307 -0.75 -6.99 -5.13
C ARG A 307 -0.11 -6.09 -6.19
N PRO A 308 1.23 -5.96 -6.22
CA PRO A 308 1.90 -5.11 -7.19
C PRO A 308 1.65 -5.61 -8.62
N GLY A 309 0.92 -4.85 -9.40
CA GLY A 309 0.50 -5.20 -10.74
C GLY A 309 -1.00 -5.43 -10.91
N ASP A 310 -1.77 -5.55 -9.83
CA ASP A 310 -3.22 -5.52 -9.93
C ASP A 310 -3.69 -4.08 -10.15
N SER A 311 -4.57 -3.90 -11.12
CA SER A 311 -5.17 -2.59 -11.44
C SER A 311 -6.00 -2.05 -10.27
N ASP A 312 -6.03 -0.72 -10.14
CA ASP A 312 -6.93 -0.02 -9.21
C ASP A 312 -8.31 0.24 -9.83
N GLY A 313 -8.43 0.11 -11.16
CA GLY A 313 -9.66 0.36 -11.90
C GLY A 313 -9.38 0.76 -13.35
N PRO A 314 -10.41 1.06 -14.16
CA PRO A 314 -10.26 1.36 -15.58
C PRO A 314 -9.62 2.74 -15.87
N CYS A 315 -9.22 3.48 -14.86
CA CYS A 315 -8.49 4.73 -15.01
C CYS A 315 -7.16 4.53 -15.75
N ARG A 316 -6.70 5.55 -16.47
CA ARG A 316 -5.41 5.58 -17.21
C ARG A 316 -5.20 4.37 -18.13
N GLY A 317 -6.30 3.80 -18.65
CA GLY A 317 -6.26 2.65 -19.56
C GLY A 317 -6.02 1.31 -18.87
N GLY A 318 -6.12 1.25 -17.55
CA GLY A 318 -6.06 0.00 -16.78
C GLY A 318 -7.28 -0.90 -16.98
N PRO A 319 -7.17 -2.20 -16.73
CA PRO A 319 -8.32 -3.11 -16.67
C PRO A 319 -9.15 -2.83 -15.40
N SER A 320 -10.24 -3.58 -15.21
CA SER A 320 -11.06 -3.50 -14.00
C SER A 320 -10.23 -3.71 -12.73
N ALA A 321 -10.69 -3.13 -11.61
CA ALA A 321 -10.01 -3.24 -10.31
C ALA A 321 -9.73 -4.72 -9.94
N GLY A 322 -8.54 -4.96 -9.39
CA GLY A 322 -8.09 -6.31 -9.00
C GLY A 322 -7.64 -7.20 -10.16
N THR A 323 -7.77 -6.76 -11.42
CA THR A 323 -7.27 -7.52 -12.56
C THR A 323 -5.76 -7.37 -12.70
N TRP A 324 -5.05 -8.49 -12.87
CA TRP A 324 -3.63 -8.51 -13.14
C TRP A 324 -3.27 -7.77 -14.43
N TRP A 325 -2.33 -6.81 -14.33
CA TRP A 325 -1.85 -5.98 -15.44
C TRP A 325 -0.34 -6.13 -15.60
N PRO A 326 0.12 -7.05 -16.48
CA PRO A 326 1.54 -7.41 -16.59
C PRO A 326 2.48 -6.25 -16.88
N ASP A 327 2.07 -5.31 -17.75
CA ASP A 327 2.92 -4.17 -18.12
C ASP A 327 3.07 -3.17 -16.96
N TYR A 328 2.02 -2.97 -16.16
CA TYR A 328 2.08 -2.15 -14.96
C TYR A 328 3.00 -2.79 -13.91
N ALA A 329 2.85 -4.09 -13.67
CA ALA A 329 3.70 -4.88 -12.78
C ALA A 329 5.18 -4.80 -13.19
N LEU A 330 5.46 -5.00 -14.48
CA LEU A 330 6.80 -4.90 -15.03
C LEU A 330 7.39 -3.49 -14.85
N GLY A 331 6.57 -2.46 -15.06
CA GLY A 331 6.94 -1.06 -14.83
C GLY A 331 7.34 -0.80 -13.38
N LEU A 332 6.54 -1.25 -12.41
CA LEU A 332 6.86 -1.16 -10.98
C LEU A 332 8.19 -1.87 -10.66
N ALA A 333 8.34 -3.11 -11.14
CA ALA A 333 9.51 -3.93 -10.88
C ALA A 333 10.80 -3.36 -11.50
N ARG A 334 10.73 -2.81 -12.71
CA ARG A 334 11.90 -2.19 -13.37
C ARG A 334 12.43 -1.01 -12.59
N ARG A 335 11.56 -0.14 -12.10
CA ARG A 335 11.96 1.07 -11.37
C ARG A 335 12.47 0.79 -9.95
N ALA A 336 12.08 -0.30 -9.33
CA ALA A 336 12.55 -0.69 -8.00
C ALA A 336 14.05 -1.07 -7.93
N GLY A 337 14.73 -1.20 -9.07
CA GLY A 337 16.14 -1.55 -9.13
C GLY A 337 16.99 -0.56 -9.90
N ALA A 338 16.47 0.64 -10.16
CA ALA A 338 17.18 1.73 -10.81
C ALA A 338 17.97 2.59 -9.80
#